data_2b766fb2a3a53c585f5ef78bf28229de
#
_entry.id   2b766fb2a3a53c585f5ef78bf28229de
#
_cell.length_a   1.000
_cell.length_b   1.000
_cell.length_c   1.000
_cell.angle_alpha   90.00
_cell.angle_beta   90.00
_cell.angle_gamma   90.00
#
_symmetry.space_group_name_H-M   'P 1'
#
loop_
_entity.id
_entity.type
_entity.pdbx_description
1 polymer ?
#
loop_
_entity_poly.entity_id
_entity_poly.type
_entity_poly.pdbx_seq_one_letter_code
_entity_poly.pdbx_strand_id
1 'polypeptide(L)'
;KAELKKGKGDKLKQLIEEEVPALFVCGSPQLMGRFYEPAKGKRIDGLGIFDMETTHPGELDNRLIGNVAAEILWENLGQPNTGGFRAQSIIFGFENHGGRTSLGKHAKPFAKVIKGNGNNGEDGTEGVVYKNAIGCYFHGPLLPKNPVIADHLLTRSLEVKYKQTILLEPLDDSLESQSRSAIAKKLGVNI
;
A
#
# COMPACT_ATOMS: atom_id res chain seq x y z
N LYS A 1 9.65 -17.54 3.35
CA LYS A 1 11.07 -17.13 3.42
C LYS A 1 11.99 -18.05 2.63
N ALA A 2 11.93 -19.37 2.80
CA ALA A 2 12.77 -20.32 2.06
C ALA A 2 12.59 -20.21 0.54
N GLU A 3 11.37 -20.07 0.07
CA GLU A 3 11.02 -19.91 -1.34
C GLU A 3 11.57 -18.60 -1.94
N LEU A 4 11.51 -17.50 -1.19
CA LEU A 4 12.06 -16.21 -1.62
C LEU A 4 13.58 -16.26 -1.76
N LYS A 5 14.26 -17.02 -0.89
CA LYS A 5 15.72 -17.20 -0.96
C LYS A 5 16.18 -18.12 -2.12
N LYS A 6 15.27 -18.87 -2.74
CA LYS A 6 15.58 -19.78 -3.86
C LYS A 6 15.40 -19.14 -5.26
N GLY A 7 15.73 -17.87 -5.41
CA GLY A 7 15.68 -17.15 -6.69
C GLY A 7 14.35 -16.44 -6.98
N LYS A 8 13.24 -16.76 -6.28
CA LYS A 8 11.98 -16.04 -6.44
C LYS A 8 12.08 -14.57 -5.96
N GLY A 9 12.86 -14.33 -4.90
CA GLY A 9 13.12 -12.97 -4.41
C GLY A 9 13.90 -12.14 -5.42
N ASP A 10 14.92 -12.72 -6.06
CA ASP A 10 15.71 -12.02 -7.09
C ASP A 10 14.85 -11.69 -8.31
N LYS A 11 14.00 -12.65 -8.73
CA LYS A 11 13.05 -12.40 -9.82
C LYS A 11 12.03 -11.31 -9.46
N LEU A 12 11.54 -11.29 -8.24
CA LEU A 12 10.64 -10.24 -7.76
C LEU A 12 11.31 -8.87 -7.76
N LYS A 13 12.55 -8.78 -7.26
CA LYS A 13 13.36 -7.56 -7.33
C LYS A 13 13.51 -7.10 -8.78
N GLN A 14 13.90 -7.98 -9.68
CA GLN A 14 14.04 -7.68 -11.09
C GLN A 14 12.74 -7.10 -11.68
N LEU A 15 11.59 -7.73 -11.44
CA LEU A 15 10.30 -7.26 -11.94
C LEU A 15 9.94 -5.86 -11.42
N ILE A 16 10.24 -5.58 -10.13
CA ILE A 16 10.01 -4.25 -9.56
C ILE A 16 10.97 -3.22 -10.15
N GLU A 17 12.24 -3.59 -10.38
CA GLU A 17 13.19 -2.71 -11.08
C GLU A 17 12.78 -2.43 -12.54
N GLU A 18 12.11 -3.38 -13.19
CA GLU A 18 11.49 -3.24 -14.51
C GLU A 18 10.14 -2.50 -14.46
N GLU A 19 9.80 -1.91 -13.31
CA GLU A 19 8.58 -1.11 -13.08
C GLU A 19 7.27 -1.89 -13.22
N VAL A 20 7.31 -3.22 -13.13
CA VAL A 20 6.08 -4.03 -13.06
C VAL A 20 5.31 -3.65 -11.79
N PRO A 21 4.03 -3.24 -11.88
CA PRO A 21 3.25 -2.87 -10.72
C PRO A 21 3.07 -4.03 -9.76
N ALA A 22 3.12 -3.74 -8.47
CA ALA A 22 2.92 -4.74 -7.42
C ALA A 22 2.21 -4.13 -6.21
N LEU A 23 1.28 -4.88 -5.62
CA LEU A 23 0.61 -4.53 -4.38
C LEU A 23 0.93 -5.55 -3.31
N PHE A 24 1.53 -5.09 -2.22
CA PHE A 24 1.87 -5.87 -1.05
C PHE A 24 1.01 -5.43 0.13
N VAL A 25 0.31 -6.36 0.77
CA VAL A 25 -0.59 -6.03 1.88
C VAL A 25 -0.15 -6.76 3.15
N CYS A 26 -0.19 -6.05 4.28
CA CYS A 26 0.01 -6.55 5.64
C CYS A 26 1.40 -7.19 5.86
N GLY A 27 1.48 -8.51 5.96
CA GLY A 27 2.74 -9.24 6.15
C GLY A 27 3.64 -9.25 4.91
N SER A 28 3.08 -9.02 3.72
CA SER A 28 3.86 -9.00 2.49
C SER A 28 4.88 -7.86 2.44
N PRO A 29 4.50 -6.58 2.67
CA PRO A 29 5.48 -5.50 2.68
C PRO A 29 6.54 -5.67 3.77
N GLN A 30 6.21 -6.29 4.91
CA GLN A 30 7.19 -6.60 5.96
C GLN A 30 8.32 -7.50 5.45
N LEU A 31 7.99 -8.48 4.58
CA LEU A 31 8.99 -9.34 3.94
C LEU A 31 9.74 -8.63 2.79
N MET A 32 9.15 -7.60 2.21
CA MET A 32 9.79 -6.78 1.17
C MET A 32 10.70 -5.71 1.77
N GLY A 33 10.55 -5.38 3.05
CA GLY A 33 11.41 -4.46 3.79
C GLY A 33 12.80 -5.03 4.09
N ARG A 34 13.56 -4.32 4.94
CA ARG A 34 14.89 -4.76 5.40
C ARG A 34 14.79 -5.96 6.32
N PHE A 35 13.91 -5.89 7.32
CA PHE A 35 13.65 -6.99 8.25
C PHE A 35 12.28 -6.85 8.93
N TYR A 36 11.82 -7.96 9.48
CA TYR A 36 10.73 -8.04 10.45
C TYR A 36 11.25 -8.64 11.77
N GLU A 37 11.04 -7.94 12.88
CA GLU A 37 11.35 -8.41 14.21
C GLU A 37 10.05 -8.80 14.94
N PRO A 38 9.78 -10.09 15.13
CA PRO A 38 8.58 -10.57 15.82
C PRO A 38 8.67 -10.36 17.33
N ALA A 39 7.53 -10.37 18.04
CA ALA A 39 7.48 -10.32 19.50
C ALA A 39 8.30 -11.45 20.18
N LYS A 40 8.33 -12.61 19.57
CA LYS A 40 9.09 -13.78 19.99
C LYS A 40 9.81 -14.40 18.79
N GLY A 41 10.99 -14.92 19.03
CA GLY A 41 11.77 -15.61 18.01
C GLY A 41 12.84 -14.75 17.36
N LYS A 42 13.39 -15.26 16.26
CA LYS A 42 14.50 -14.59 15.57
C LYS A 42 13.99 -13.58 14.55
N ARG A 43 14.71 -12.48 14.42
CA ARG A 43 14.53 -11.53 13.34
C ARG A 43 14.50 -12.22 11.97
N ILE A 44 13.61 -11.77 11.13
CA ILE A 44 13.41 -12.28 9.77
C ILE A 44 13.93 -11.22 8.80
N ASP A 45 15.07 -11.48 8.17
CA ASP A 45 15.58 -10.59 7.12
C ASP A 45 14.64 -10.63 5.92
N GLY A 46 14.29 -9.46 5.41
CA GLY A 46 13.47 -9.26 4.25
C GLY A 46 14.27 -9.26 2.94
N LEU A 47 13.64 -8.83 1.87
CA LEU A 47 14.27 -8.71 0.56
C LEU A 47 14.99 -7.35 0.37
N GLY A 48 14.71 -6.35 1.19
CA GLY A 48 15.28 -5.00 1.08
C GLY A 48 14.84 -4.27 -0.20
N ILE A 49 13.63 -4.54 -0.69
CA ILE A 49 13.01 -3.80 -1.80
C ILE A 49 12.53 -2.44 -1.30
N PHE A 50 11.79 -2.46 -0.19
CA PHE A 50 11.40 -1.24 0.50
C PHE A 50 12.42 -0.85 1.56
N ASP A 51 12.79 0.42 1.61
CA ASP A 51 13.63 0.97 2.67
C ASP A 51 12.80 1.18 3.93
N MET A 52 12.42 0.08 4.58
CA MET A 52 11.64 0.08 5.80
C MET A 52 11.98 -1.11 6.68
N GLU A 53 11.63 -1.02 7.95
CA GLU A 53 11.74 -2.09 8.92
C GLU A 53 10.47 -2.20 9.74
N THR A 54 10.16 -3.39 10.21
CA THR A 54 9.00 -3.62 11.04
C THR A 54 9.39 -4.35 12.31
N THR A 55 8.99 -3.82 13.47
CA THR A 55 9.19 -4.41 14.78
C THR A 55 7.85 -4.67 15.47
N HIS A 56 7.74 -5.76 16.18
CA HIS A 56 6.57 -6.03 17.01
C HIS A 56 6.83 -5.50 18.44
N PRO A 57 5.91 -4.74 19.04
CA PRO A 57 6.16 -4.08 20.34
C PRO A 57 6.22 -5.02 21.55
N GLY A 58 5.96 -6.32 21.36
CA GLY A 58 5.98 -7.31 22.43
C GLY A 58 4.60 -7.93 22.74
N GLU A 59 4.50 -8.60 23.87
CA GLU A 59 3.28 -9.38 24.24
C GLU A 59 2.10 -8.54 24.72
N LEU A 60 2.36 -7.34 25.24
CA LEU A 60 1.30 -6.39 25.68
C LEU A 60 0.73 -5.65 24.47
N ASP A 61 0.48 -6.37 23.43
CA ASP A 61 0.20 -5.91 22.11
C ASP A 61 -1.17 -5.23 22.00
N ASN A 62 -1.13 -3.96 21.79
CA ASN A 62 -2.25 -3.24 21.22
C ASN A 62 -2.14 -3.32 19.69
N ARG A 63 -2.76 -4.33 19.09
CA ARG A 63 -2.89 -4.38 17.63
C ARG A 63 -3.55 -3.09 17.14
N LEU A 64 -3.03 -2.57 16.04
CA LEU A 64 -3.66 -1.47 15.33
C LEU A 64 -4.79 -2.03 14.48
N ILE A 65 -6.03 -1.80 14.90
CA ILE A 65 -7.23 -2.35 14.26
C ILE A 65 -8.26 -1.26 14.08
N GLY A 66 -8.72 -1.08 12.86
CA GLY A 66 -9.78 -0.12 12.58
C GLY A 66 -9.92 0.26 11.12
N ASN A 67 -10.89 1.12 10.86
CA ASN A 67 -10.99 1.76 9.56
C ASN A 67 -9.96 2.89 9.47
N VAL A 68 -9.34 3.01 8.30
CA VAL A 68 -8.34 4.03 7.99
C VAL A 68 -8.84 4.90 6.86
N ALA A 69 -8.61 6.20 6.98
CA ALA A 69 -8.67 7.16 5.89
C ALA A 69 -7.31 7.83 5.77
N ALA A 70 -6.77 7.88 4.56
CA ALA A 70 -5.47 8.50 4.30
C ALA A 70 -5.47 9.26 2.97
N GLU A 71 -4.67 10.31 2.89
CA GLU A 71 -4.44 11.08 1.68
C GLU A 71 -3.24 10.53 0.93
N ILE A 72 -3.41 10.22 -0.34
CA ILE A 72 -2.32 9.69 -1.20
C ILE A 72 -1.23 10.75 -1.37
N LEU A 73 0.01 10.35 -1.11
CA LEU A 73 1.20 11.16 -1.33
C LEU A 73 1.99 10.74 -2.58
N TRP A 74 1.59 9.68 -3.22
CA TRP A 74 2.30 9.13 -4.37
C TRP A 74 2.01 9.93 -5.64
N GLU A 75 2.99 10.69 -6.10
CA GLU A 75 2.89 11.59 -7.24
C GLU A 75 2.56 10.88 -8.57
N ASN A 76 2.92 9.61 -8.71
CA ASN A 76 2.64 8.83 -9.91
C ASN A 76 1.18 8.38 -10.02
N LEU A 77 0.42 8.44 -8.92
CA LEU A 77 -1.00 8.16 -8.94
C LEU A 77 -1.75 9.41 -9.43
N GLY A 78 -2.30 9.35 -10.61
CA GLY A 78 -3.06 10.46 -11.19
C GLY A 78 -2.32 11.29 -12.25
N GLN A 79 -1.30 10.75 -12.89
CA GLN A 79 -0.72 11.34 -14.10
C GLN A 79 -1.79 11.50 -15.20
N PRO A 80 -1.68 12.50 -16.08
CA PRO A 80 -2.77 12.97 -16.98
C PRO A 80 -3.39 11.93 -17.91
N ASN A 81 -2.77 10.76 -18.04
CA ASN A 81 -3.27 9.67 -18.89
C ASN A 81 -4.25 8.72 -18.18
N THR A 82 -4.58 8.96 -16.92
CA THR A 82 -5.48 8.13 -16.11
C THR A 82 -6.89 8.70 -16.00
N GLY A 83 -7.39 9.33 -17.06
CA GLY A 83 -8.83 9.63 -17.21
C GLY A 83 -9.50 10.44 -16.09
N GLY A 84 -8.82 11.47 -15.52
CA GLY A 84 -9.51 12.41 -14.61
C GLY A 84 -9.43 12.08 -13.10
N PHE A 85 -8.55 11.22 -12.66
CA PHE A 85 -8.41 10.73 -11.27
C PHE A 85 -7.95 11.74 -10.20
N ARG A 86 -7.88 13.03 -10.50
CA ARG A 86 -7.56 14.06 -9.49
C ARG A 86 -8.59 14.19 -8.36
N ALA A 87 -9.76 13.57 -8.48
CA ALA A 87 -10.84 13.76 -7.52
C ALA A 87 -10.78 12.84 -6.29
N GLN A 88 -9.95 11.80 -6.28
CA GLN A 88 -9.91 10.84 -5.18
C GLN A 88 -8.52 10.79 -4.52
N SER A 89 -8.13 11.90 -3.87
CA SER A 89 -6.89 11.91 -3.07
C SER A 89 -7.00 11.11 -1.77
N ILE A 90 -8.23 10.91 -1.26
CA ILE A 90 -8.48 10.19 -0.02
C ILE A 90 -8.83 8.74 -0.31
N ILE A 91 -8.12 7.82 0.32
CA ILE A 91 -8.33 6.38 0.24
C ILE A 91 -8.81 5.81 1.57
N PHE A 92 -9.55 4.72 1.51
CA PHE A 92 -10.11 4.05 2.67
C PHE A 92 -9.68 2.58 2.70
N GLY A 93 -9.38 2.10 3.90
CA GLY A 93 -9.03 0.72 4.15
C GLY A 93 -9.38 0.27 5.56
N PHE A 94 -8.98 -0.94 5.89
CA PHE A 94 -9.09 -1.49 7.23
C PHE A 94 -7.72 -2.02 7.64
N GLU A 95 -7.18 -1.50 8.74
CA GLU A 95 -5.91 -1.96 9.30
C GLU A 95 -6.15 -3.04 10.37
N ASN A 96 -5.30 -4.05 10.40
CA ASN A 96 -5.27 -5.06 11.45
C ASN A 96 -3.88 -5.68 11.54
N HIS A 97 -2.97 -5.03 12.23
CA HIS A 97 -1.60 -5.50 12.36
C HIS A 97 -0.99 -5.25 13.73
N GLY A 98 -0.04 -6.10 14.15
CA GLY A 98 0.72 -5.94 15.40
C GLY A 98 2.08 -5.29 15.21
N GLY A 99 2.64 -5.37 14.00
CA GLY A 99 3.93 -4.74 13.69
C GLY A 99 3.84 -3.21 13.65
N ARG A 100 4.93 -2.57 14.00
CA ARG A 100 5.16 -1.12 13.84
C ARG A 100 6.21 -0.95 12.77
N THR A 101 5.81 -0.32 11.67
CA THR A 101 6.70 -0.11 10.53
C THR A 101 7.28 1.30 10.57
N SER A 102 8.59 1.39 10.49
CA SER A 102 9.32 2.64 10.35
C SER A 102 9.93 2.72 8.96
N LEU A 103 9.73 3.85 8.29
CA LEU A 103 10.30 4.12 6.98
C LEU A 103 11.74 4.59 7.12
N GLY A 104 12.60 4.12 6.24
CA GLY A 104 13.99 4.56 6.15
C GLY A 104 14.11 5.91 5.45
N LYS A 105 15.31 6.46 5.47
CA LYS A 105 15.61 7.80 4.93
C LYS A 105 15.25 7.98 3.45
N HIS A 106 15.31 6.90 2.68
CA HIS A 106 15.07 6.94 1.23
C HIS A 106 13.66 6.42 0.85
N ALA A 107 12.87 5.99 1.83
CA ALA A 107 11.51 5.54 1.60
C ALA A 107 10.56 6.72 1.36
N LYS A 108 9.61 6.52 0.47
CA LYS A 108 8.49 7.44 0.27
C LYS A 108 7.23 6.80 0.84
N PRO A 109 6.49 7.47 1.74
CA PRO A 109 5.20 6.95 2.20
C PRO A 109 4.20 6.91 1.04
N PHE A 110 3.32 5.92 1.06
CA PHE A 110 2.23 5.82 0.09
C PHE A 110 1.16 6.88 0.35
N ALA A 111 0.80 7.07 1.63
CA ALA A 111 -0.25 8.00 2.02
C ALA A 111 0.03 8.63 3.39
N LYS A 112 -0.64 9.76 3.66
CA LYS A 112 -0.69 10.44 4.96
C LYS A 112 -2.00 10.08 5.66
N VAL A 113 -1.91 9.60 6.89
CA VAL A 113 -3.08 9.22 7.69
C VAL A 113 -3.90 10.46 8.07
N ILE A 114 -5.21 10.39 7.81
CA ILE A 114 -6.22 11.38 8.28
C ILE A 114 -6.92 10.82 9.51
N LYS A 115 -7.29 9.53 9.46
CA LYS A 115 -7.92 8.77 10.56
C LYS A 115 -7.39 7.35 10.53
N GLY A 116 -7.10 6.79 11.69
CA GLY A 116 -6.48 5.47 11.87
C GLY A 116 -5.07 5.59 12.40
N ASN A 117 -4.33 4.50 12.34
CA ASN A 117 -2.98 4.40 12.91
C ASN A 117 -1.89 4.35 11.82
N GLY A 118 -2.15 3.76 10.66
CA GLY A 118 -1.17 3.64 9.60
C GLY A 118 0.01 2.71 9.95
N ASN A 119 1.20 3.07 9.51
CA ASN A 119 2.40 2.25 9.63
C ASN A 119 2.75 1.86 11.08
N ASN A 120 2.59 2.77 12.04
CA ASN A 120 3.04 2.54 13.42
C ASN A 120 2.19 3.21 14.50
N GLY A 121 1.19 4.01 14.13
CA GLY A 121 0.33 4.75 15.05
C GLY A 121 0.89 6.07 15.54
N GLU A 122 2.07 6.50 15.07
CA GLU A 122 2.80 7.64 15.63
C GLU A 122 3.17 8.69 14.57
N ASP A 123 3.72 8.25 13.43
CA ASP A 123 4.33 9.15 12.43
C ASP A 123 3.33 9.71 11.41
N GLY A 124 2.08 9.26 11.45
CA GLY A 124 1.03 9.71 10.55
C GLY A 124 1.21 9.26 9.10
N THR A 125 2.07 8.27 8.84
CA THR A 125 2.26 7.71 7.50
C THR A 125 1.54 6.39 7.33
N GLU A 126 1.16 6.05 6.10
CA GLU A 126 0.62 4.76 5.72
C GLU A 126 1.31 4.24 4.48
N GLY A 127 1.78 2.98 4.61
CA GLY A 127 2.40 2.28 3.51
C GLY A 127 3.73 2.86 3.07
N VAL A 128 4.20 2.36 1.96
CA VAL A 128 5.46 2.72 1.30
C VAL A 128 5.32 2.54 -0.20
N VAL A 129 6.01 3.34 -0.98
CA VAL A 129 6.10 3.16 -2.43
C VAL A 129 7.55 3.09 -2.88
N TYR A 130 7.78 2.24 -3.86
CA TYR A 130 9.03 2.18 -4.61
C TYR A 130 8.74 1.84 -6.06
N LYS A 131 9.08 2.75 -6.99
CA LYS A 131 8.67 2.65 -8.41
C LYS A 131 7.15 2.45 -8.52
N ASN A 132 6.69 1.36 -9.14
CA ASN A 132 5.27 1.01 -9.24
C ASN A 132 4.81 -0.03 -8.19
N ALA A 133 5.64 -0.29 -7.17
CA ALA A 133 5.29 -1.18 -6.08
C ALA A 133 4.74 -0.39 -4.89
N ILE A 134 3.62 -0.86 -4.35
CA ILE A 134 2.93 -0.32 -3.18
C ILE A 134 2.99 -1.37 -2.07
N GLY A 135 3.44 -0.98 -0.89
CA GLY A 135 3.28 -1.74 0.35
C GLY A 135 2.34 -1.00 1.29
N CYS A 136 1.34 -1.67 1.88
CA CYS A 136 0.39 -1.02 2.78
C CYS A 136 -0.21 -1.99 3.81
N TYR A 137 -0.87 -1.43 4.83
CA TYR A 137 -1.64 -2.20 5.80
C TYR A 137 -3.14 -2.22 5.50
N PHE A 138 -3.58 -1.62 4.43
CA PHE A 138 -4.99 -1.62 4.04
C PHE A 138 -5.46 -3.00 3.61
N HIS A 139 -6.16 -3.68 4.52
CA HIS A 139 -6.85 -4.93 4.22
C HIS A 139 -8.13 -4.69 3.41
N GLY A 140 -8.71 -5.78 2.96
CA GLY A 140 -9.86 -5.79 2.07
C GLY A 140 -11.12 -5.07 2.55
N PRO A 141 -11.87 -4.64 1.58
CA PRO A 141 -11.49 -4.62 0.18
C PRO A 141 -10.82 -3.27 -0.19
N LEU A 142 -9.48 -3.24 -0.28
CA LEU A 142 -8.76 -2.00 -0.65
C LEU A 142 -9.18 -1.52 -2.05
N LEU A 143 -9.07 -2.39 -3.06
CA LEU A 143 -9.28 -1.99 -4.45
C LEU A 143 -10.74 -1.59 -4.74
N PRO A 144 -11.77 -2.35 -4.33
CA PRO A 144 -13.15 -1.93 -4.53
C PRO A 144 -13.53 -0.63 -3.80
N LYS A 145 -12.89 -0.32 -2.67
CA LYS A 145 -13.11 0.97 -2.01
C LYS A 145 -12.35 2.13 -2.65
N ASN A 146 -11.36 1.83 -3.46
CA ASN A 146 -10.49 2.83 -4.06
C ASN A 146 -10.21 2.47 -5.53
N PRO A 147 -11.20 2.62 -6.43
CA PRO A 147 -11.04 2.26 -7.85
C PRO A 147 -9.81 2.89 -8.48
N VAL A 148 -9.46 4.10 -8.09
CA VAL A 148 -8.26 4.80 -8.57
C VAL A 148 -6.97 3.97 -8.43
N ILE A 149 -6.86 3.17 -7.36
CA ILE A 149 -5.67 2.29 -7.15
C ILE A 149 -5.75 1.10 -8.10
N ALA A 150 -6.94 0.52 -8.27
CA ALA A 150 -7.15 -0.61 -9.18
C ALA A 150 -6.84 -0.22 -10.62
N ASP A 151 -7.39 0.90 -11.07
CA ASP A 151 -7.17 1.43 -12.41
C ASP A 151 -5.71 1.78 -12.67
N HIS A 152 -5.05 2.39 -11.69
CA HIS A 152 -3.60 2.66 -11.79
C HIS A 152 -2.81 1.36 -11.98
N LEU A 153 -3.05 0.34 -11.15
CA LEU A 153 -2.36 -0.95 -11.24
C LEU A 153 -2.63 -1.63 -12.58
N LEU A 154 -3.87 -1.60 -13.07
CA LEU A 154 -4.24 -2.16 -14.37
C LEU A 154 -3.56 -1.42 -15.52
N THR A 155 -3.68 -0.08 -15.54
CA THR A 155 -3.07 0.77 -16.57
C THR A 155 -1.57 0.50 -16.66
N ARG A 156 -0.86 0.59 -15.54
CA ARG A 156 0.60 0.39 -15.52
C ARG A 156 0.98 -1.04 -15.91
N SER A 157 0.19 -2.05 -15.51
CA SER A 157 0.43 -3.44 -15.91
C SER A 157 0.33 -3.64 -17.42
N LEU A 158 -0.68 -3.04 -18.02
CA LEU A 158 -0.91 -3.12 -19.48
C LEU A 158 0.16 -2.32 -20.24
N GLU A 159 0.54 -1.13 -19.75
CA GLU A 159 1.61 -0.32 -20.34
C GLU A 159 2.96 -1.06 -20.32
N VAL A 160 3.32 -1.70 -19.20
CA VAL A 160 4.53 -2.52 -19.11
C VAL A 160 4.49 -3.69 -20.07
N LYS A 161 3.32 -4.35 -20.20
CA LYS A 161 3.14 -5.52 -21.06
C LYS A 161 3.18 -5.17 -22.55
N TYR A 162 2.46 -4.14 -22.95
CA TYR A 162 2.26 -3.79 -24.35
C TYR A 162 3.19 -2.70 -24.88
N LYS A 163 3.97 -2.05 -23.99
CA LYS A 163 4.92 -0.99 -24.30
C LYS A 163 4.26 0.22 -25.03
N GLN A 164 3.05 0.53 -24.65
CA GLN A 164 2.27 1.66 -25.20
C GLN A 164 1.42 2.29 -24.11
N THR A 165 1.05 3.55 -24.29
CA THR A 165 0.10 4.24 -23.40
C THR A 165 -1.26 3.56 -23.47
N ILE A 166 -1.85 3.29 -22.31
CA ILE A 166 -3.16 2.64 -22.17
C ILE A 166 -4.15 3.64 -21.56
N LEU A 167 -5.32 3.74 -22.16
CA LEU A 167 -6.49 4.42 -21.62
C LEU A 167 -7.51 3.33 -21.29
N LEU A 168 -7.92 3.26 -20.01
CA LEU A 168 -9.00 2.38 -19.60
C LEU A 168 -10.34 3.04 -19.92
N GLU A 169 -11.30 2.24 -20.38
CA GLU A 169 -12.68 2.67 -20.49
C GLU A 169 -13.25 2.89 -19.07
N PRO A 170 -13.94 4.01 -18.82
CA PRO A 170 -14.56 4.25 -17.52
C PRO A 170 -15.61 3.19 -17.19
N LEU A 171 -15.59 2.72 -15.94
CA LEU A 171 -16.63 1.85 -15.41
C LEU A 171 -17.62 2.64 -14.57
N ASP A 172 -18.78 2.04 -14.28
CA ASP A 172 -19.75 2.59 -13.35
C ASP A 172 -19.32 2.29 -11.90
N ASP A 173 -18.66 3.25 -11.27
CA ASP A 173 -18.19 3.20 -9.87
C ASP A 173 -19.25 3.72 -8.88
N SER A 174 -20.53 3.67 -9.20
CA SER A 174 -21.60 4.20 -8.35
C SER A 174 -21.70 3.49 -6.99
N LEU A 175 -21.50 2.16 -6.95
CA LEU A 175 -21.50 1.36 -5.72
C LEU A 175 -20.26 1.64 -4.88
N GLU A 176 -19.11 1.74 -5.50
CA GLU A 176 -17.83 2.11 -4.89
C GLU A 176 -17.93 3.50 -4.25
N SER A 177 -18.49 4.45 -4.96
CA SER A 177 -18.71 5.83 -4.48
C SER A 177 -19.68 5.88 -3.29
N GLN A 178 -20.75 5.08 -3.30
CA GLN A 178 -21.66 4.95 -2.15
C GLN A 178 -20.94 4.34 -0.94
N SER A 179 -20.16 3.28 -1.14
CA SER A 179 -19.37 2.64 -0.09
C SER A 179 -18.35 3.62 0.51
N ARG A 180 -17.67 4.39 -0.33
CA ARG A 180 -16.73 5.45 0.10
C ARG A 180 -17.42 6.52 0.94
N SER A 181 -18.57 7.01 0.48
CA SER A 181 -19.36 8.02 1.19
C SER A 181 -19.81 7.51 2.57
N ALA A 182 -20.23 6.24 2.65
CA ALA A 182 -20.64 5.63 3.90
C ALA A 182 -19.49 5.55 4.91
N ILE A 183 -18.30 5.13 4.47
CA ILE A 183 -17.13 5.03 5.36
C ILE A 183 -16.58 6.40 5.73
N ALA A 184 -16.57 7.36 4.81
CA ALA A 184 -16.18 8.74 5.06
C ALA A 184 -17.05 9.36 6.15
N LYS A 185 -18.38 9.23 6.04
CA LYS A 185 -19.34 9.67 7.06
C LYS A 185 -19.06 9.02 8.42
N LYS A 186 -18.81 7.70 8.44
CA LYS A 186 -18.50 6.98 9.67
C LYS A 186 -17.23 7.48 10.36
N LEU A 187 -16.23 7.89 9.58
CA LEU A 187 -14.95 8.39 10.08
C LEU A 187 -14.94 9.90 10.33
N GLY A 188 -15.97 10.63 9.93
CA GLY A 188 -16.03 12.09 9.99
C GLY A 188 -15.02 12.76 9.04
N VAL A 189 -14.80 12.17 7.86
CA VAL A 189 -13.88 12.66 6.83
C VAL A 189 -14.70 13.21 5.65
N ASN A 190 -14.36 14.39 5.20
CA ASN A 190 -14.98 15.00 4.01
C ASN A 190 -14.27 14.49 2.74
N ILE A 191 -15.05 14.11 1.72
CA ILE A 191 -14.56 13.64 0.41
C ILE A 191 -15.30 14.34 -0.72
#